data_fa86fcaf8187ceed185ae214e1286c97
#
_entry.id   fa86fcaf8187ceed185ae214e1286c97
#
_cell.length_a   1.000
_cell.length_b   1.000
_cell.length_c   1.000
_cell.angle_alpha   90.00
_cell.angle_beta   90.00
_cell.angle_gamma   90.00
#
_symmetry.space_group_name_H-M   'P 1'
#
loop_
_entity.id
_entity.type
_entity.pdbx_description
1 polymer ?
#
loop_
_entity_poly.entity_id
_entity_poly.type
_entity_poly.pdbx_seq_one_letter_code
_entity_poly.pdbx_strand_id
1 'polypeptide(L)'
;MQSWGSRMKRSFFVFILVILIACPLLAPSEDPKTQTSKSKKTVYDYSLVDLDGKEMPLSSFKGKLLLIVNLASQSIYRDQIDALNELQKTYADQGLVVIGIPSADFGGEELKDPAALRKYYRETAHANFQVFACASLRGVNEIPLYRFLTDAKQSLPGGDIHWNFTKFLVDRQGLPLARYEVDEDPADVGFHVTVENALAGKLKKKVQSAKGDEAGGDDDSDDDE
;
A
#
# COMPACT_ATOMS: atom_id res chain seq x y z
N MET A 1 -29.91 -72.74 46.45
CA MET A 1 -31.37 -72.55 46.66
C MET A 1 -31.85 -71.79 45.45
N GLN A 2 -32.40 -72.52 44.49
CA GLN A 2 -33.84 -72.56 44.14
C GLN A 2 -34.24 -71.18 43.51
N SER A 3 -34.92 -71.04 42.43
CA SER A 3 -35.48 -71.93 41.42
C SER A 3 -36.40 -71.06 40.53
N TRP A 4 -36.59 -71.52 39.33
CA TRP A 4 -37.76 -71.32 38.46
C TRP A 4 -37.99 -69.94 37.86
N GLY A 5 -38.09 -69.76 36.57
CA GLY A 5 -38.66 -70.67 35.54
C GLY A 5 -40.02 -70.13 35.12
N SER A 6 -40.13 -69.64 33.92
CA SER A 6 -41.26 -70.01 33.10
C SER A 6 -41.14 -69.40 31.69
N ARG A 7 -41.30 -70.25 30.82
CA ARG A 7 -41.40 -70.27 29.38
C ARG A 7 -42.83 -69.90 28.98
N MET A 8 -43.03 -69.07 27.99
CA MET A 8 -44.21 -69.15 27.10
C MET A 8 -43.88 -68.36 25.81
N LYS A 9 -43.66 -68.98 24.77
CA LYS A 9 -44.39 -69.45 23.59
C LYS A 9 -45.11 -68.37 22.76
N ARG A 10 -44.51 -68.20 21.55
CA ARG A 10 -45.18 -68.12 20.23
C ARG A 10 -46.18 -67.02 19.95
N SER A 11 -45.87 -66.12 19.02
CA SER A 11 -46.71 -66.10 17.82
C SER A 11 -45.96 -65.40 16.63
N PHE A 12 -45.90 -66.14 15.54
CA PHE A 12 -45.42 -65.67 14.23
C PHE A 12 -46.49 -64.76 13.67
N PHE A 13 -46.13 -63.50 13.40
CA PHE A 13 -46.87 -62.68 12.43
C PHE A 13 -45.87 -62.18 11.39
N VAL A 14 -45.97 -62.79 10.22
CA VAL A 14 -45.29 -62.35 8.99
C VAL A 14 -46.05 -61.14 8.48
N PHE A 15 -45.49 -59.97 8.71
CA PHE A 15 -45.94 -58.76 7.98
C PHE A 15 -44.96 -58.55 6.82
N ILE A 16 -45.43 -58.87 5.61
CA ILE A 16 -44.73 -58.46 4.38
C ILE A 16 -44.93 -56.97 4.23
N LEU A 17 -43.88 -56.18 4.58
CA LEU A 17 -43.86 -54.75 4.30
C LEU A 17 -43.22 -54.55 2.94
N VAL A 18 -44.02 -54.22 1.96
CA VAL A 18 -43.55 -53.79 0.63
C VAL A 18 -42.88 -52.46 0.82
N ILE A 19 -41.53 -52.43 0.81
CA ILE A 19 -40.77 -51.21 0.79
C ILE A 19 -40.74 -50.69 -0.66
N LEU A 20 -41.56 -49.69 -0.95
CA LEU A 20 -41.42 -48.84 -2.13
C LEU A 20 -40.11 -48.06 -1.98
N ILE A 21 -39.08 -48.46 -2.72
CA ILE A 21 -37.84 -47.71 -2.87
C ILE A 21 -38.15 -46.48 -3.68
N ALA A 22 -38.45 -45.37 -3.01
CA ALA A 22 -38.45 -44.04 -3.63
C ALA A 22 -36.97 -43.66 -3.87
N CYS A 23 -36.54 -43.75 -5.10
CA CYS A 23 -35.26 -43.22 -5.56
C CYS A 23 -35.25 -41.70 -5.37
N PRO A 24 -34.43 -41.10 -4.48
CA PRO A 24 -34.28 -39.68 -4.48
C PRO A 24 -33.54 -39.25 -5.73
N LEU A 25 -34.21 -38.47 -6.61
CA LEU A 25 -33.53 -37.72 -7.64
C LEU A 25 -32.40 -36.94 -6.99
N LEU A 26 -31.14 -37.29 -7.31
CA LEU A 26 -29.99 -36.46 -7.02
C LEU A 26 -30.19 -35.17 -7.82
N ALA A 27 -30.62 -34.09 -7.16
CA ALA A 27 -30.44 -32.75 -7.66
C ALA A 27 -28.94 -32.48 -7.73
N PRO A 28 -28.40 -31.91 -8.82
CA PRO A 28 -27.01 -31.50 -8.83
C PRO A 28 -26.82 -30.45 -7.74
N SER A 29 -25.94 -30.75 -6.78
CA SER A 29 -25.47 -29.79 -5.82
C SER A 29 -24.74 -28.69 -6.61
N GLU A 30 -25.34 -27.53 -6.72
CA GLU A 30 -24.62 -26.34 -7.15
C GLU A 30 -23.53 -26.08 -6.14
N ASP A 31 -22.27 -26.31 -6.55
CA ASP A 31 -21.10 -25.90 -5.80
C ASP A 31 -21.21 -24.40 -5.52
N PRO A 32 -21.03 -23.95 -4.27
CA PRO A 32 -20.99 -22.53 -3.97
C PRO A 32 -19.82 -21.96 -4.77
N LYS A 33 -20.14 -21.19 -5.82
CA LYS A 33 -19.17 -20.40 -6.55
C LYS A 33 -18.41 -19.59 -5.52
N THR A 34 -17.20 -20.05 -5.19
CA THR A 34 -16.23 -19.27 -4.41
C THR A 34 -15.99 -17.99 -5.21
N GLN A 35 -16.73 -16.95 -4.87
CA GLN A 35 -16.42 -15.61 -5.32
C GLN A 35 -15.09 -15.25 -4.66
N THR A 36 -14.01 -15.52 -5.36
CA THR A 36 -12.69 -14.97 -5.04
C THR A 36 -12.85 -13.45 -5.19
N SER A 37 -13.19 -12.79 -4.09
CA SER A 37 -13.12 -11.34 -4.03
C SER A 37 -11.67 -10.99 -4.31
N LYS A 38 -11.41 -10.41 -5.48
CA LYS A 38 -10.08 -9.94 -5.87
C LYS A 38 -9.66 -8.94 -4.79
N SER A 39 -8.82 -9.35 -3.84
CA SER A 39 -8.37 -8.47 -2.78
C SER A 39 -7.71 -7.26 -3.45
N LYS A 40 -8.07 -6.08 -2.97
CA LYS A 40 -7.52 -4.83 -3.51
C LYS A 40 -6.01 -4.85 -3.28
N LYS A 41 -5.21 -4.62 -4.32
CA LYS A 41 -3.75 -4.50 -4.19
C LYS A 41 -3.37 -3.40 -3.22
N THR A 42 -2.29 -3.63 -2.50
CA THR A 42 -1.71 -2.72 -1.50
C THR A 42 -0.21 -2.62 -1.71
N VAL A 43 0.48 -1.72 -1.04
CA VAL A 43 1.95 -1.67 -1.08
C VAL A 43 2.59 -2.94 -0.51
N TYR A 44 1.88 -3.70 0.30
CA TYR A 44 2.37 -4.94 0.90
C TYR A 44 2.48 -6.13 -0.08
N ASP A 45 1.97 -5.96 -1.31
CA ASP A 45 2.08 -6.96 -2.38
C ASP A 45 3.40 -6.83 -3.16
N TYR A 46 4.30 -5.93 -2.73
CA TYR A 46 5.57 -5.64 -3.39
C TYR A 46 6.77 -5.92 -2.49
N SER A 47 7.91 -6.20 -3.13
CA SER A 47 9.23 -6.32 -2.50
C SER A 47 10.20 -5.34 -3.14
N LEU A 48 11.19 -4.90 -2.38
CA LEU A 48 12.28 -4.05 -2.83
C LEU A 48 13.61 -4.65 -2.41
N VAL A 49 14.70 -4.29 -3.09
CA VAL A 49 16.05 -4.67 -2.72
C VAL A 49 16.64 -3.61 -1.82
N ASP A 50 17.16 -3.98 -0.66
CA ASP A 50 17.81 -3.05 0.27
C ASP A 50 19.23 -2.66 -0.20
N LEU A 51 19.89 -1.75 0.56
CA LEU A 51 21.24 -1.29 0.24
C LEU A 51 22.31 -2.40 0.31
N ASP A 52 22.01 -3.53 0.92
CA ASP A 52 22.90 -4.69 1.01
C ASP A 52 22.63 -5.74 -0.08
N GLY A 53 21.69 -5.46 -0.98
CA GLY A 53 21.31 -6.35 -2.08
C GLY A 53 20.33 -7.46 -1.68
N LYS A 54 19.74 -7.38 -0.47
CA LYS A 54 18.77 -8.36 0.02
C LYS A 54 17.34 -7.92 -0.34
N GLU A 55 16.57 -8.85 -0.87
CA GLU A 55 15.14 -8.61 -1.10
C GLU A 55 14.38 -8.52 0.23
N MET A 56 13.58 -7.45 0.38
CA MET A 56 12.74 -7.20 1.54
C MET A 56 11.29 -6.98 1.11
N PRO A 57 10.35 -7.81 1.55
CA PRO A 57 8.94 -7.61 1.26
C PRO A 57 8.39 -6.44 2.08
N LEU A 58 7.64 -5.55 1.45
CA LEU A 58 6.99 -4.42 2.16
C LEU A 58 5.91 -4.89 3.14
N SER A 59 5.48 -6.14 3.04
CA SER A 59 4.60 -6.76 4.03
C SER A 59 5.23 -6.85 5.43
N SER A 60 6.56 -6.73 5.58
CA SER A 60 7.24 -6.62 6.87
C SER A 60 6.85 -5.35 7.64
N PHE A 61 6.32 -4.35 6.96
CA PHE A 61 5.84 -3.10 7.55
C PHE A 61 4.31 -3.07 7.77
N LYS A 62 3.61 -4.21 7.68
CA LYS A 62 2.15 -4.25 7.91
C LYS A 62 1.76 -3.62 9.25
N GLY A 63 0.69 -2.83 9.22
CA GLY A 63 0.18 -2.14 10.40
C GLY A 63 0.90 -0.83 10.74
N LYS A 64 1.91 -0.44 9.97
CA LYS A 64 2.61 0.84 10.09
C LYS A 64 2.04 1.88 9.13
N LEU A 65 2.12 3.14 9.52
CA LEU A 65 1.96 4.27 8.61
C LEU A 65 3.27 4.41 7.84
N LEU A 66 3.22 4.39 6.50
CA LEU A 66 4.44 4.49 5.70
C LEU A 66 4.52 5.86 5.04
N LEU A 67 5.71 6.45 5.04
CA LEU A 67 6.06 7.61 4.22
C LEU A 67 7.10 7.16 3.20
N ILE A 68 6.68 6.92 1.96
CA ILE A 68 7.54 6.46 0.87
C ILE A 68 8.00 7.66 0.07
N VAL A 69 9.32 7.83 -0.06
CA VAL A 69 9.94 9.01 -0.68
C VAL A 69 10.97 8.59 -1.72
N ASN A 70 10.93 9.19 -2.91
CA ASN A 70 12.02 9.03 -3.87
C ASN A 70 13.15 10.01 -3.57
N LEU A 71 14.32 9.46 -3.31
CA LEU A 71 15.50 10.21 -2.87
C LEU A 71 16.46 10.50 -4.04
N ALA A 72 17.27 11.55 -3.85
CA ALA A 72 18.39 11.88 -4.74
C ALA A 72 19.50 12.56 -3.94
N SER A 73 20.66 11.90 -3.82
CA SER A 73 21.78 12.32 -2.98
C SER A 73 22.49 13.59 -3.48
N GLN A 74 22.33 13.93 -4.75
CA GLN A 74 22.94 15.08 -5.40
C GLN A 74 21.93 16.20 -5.71
N SER A 75 20.68 16.04 -5.28
CA SER A 75 19.63 17.04 -5.46
C SER A 75 19.88 18.27 -4.58
N ILE A 76 19.41 19.42 -5.04
CA ILE A 76 19.37 20.64 -4.23
C ILE A 76 18.41 20.50 -3.02
N TYR A 77 17.48 19.54 -3.07
CA TYR A 77 16.51 19.25 -2.02
C TYR A 77 16.97 18.18 -1.03
N ARG A 78 18.24 17.69 -1.12
CA ARG A 78 18.74 16.61 -0.27
C ARG A 78 18.69 16.93 1.23
N ASP A 79 18.63 18.19 1.61
CA ASP A 79 18.50 18.63 3.01
C ASP A 79 17.16 18.16 3.63
N GLN A 80 16.15 17.81 2.82
CA GLN A 80 14.94 17.16 3.32
C GLN A 80 15.22 15.79 3.98
N ILE A 81 16.38 15.17 3.75
CA ILE A 81 16.77 13.92 4.45
C ILE A 81 16.85 14.15 5.96
N ASP A 82 17.33 15.31 6.41
CA ASP A 82 17.38 15.65 7.83
C ASP A 82 15.98 15.77 8.43
N ALA A 83 15.04 16.38 7.71
CA ALA A 83 13.64 16.44 8.12
C ALA A 83 12.97 15.05 8.16
N LEU A 84 13.29 14.17 7.20
CA LEU A 84 12.82 12.78 7.22
C LEU A 84 13.41 11.99 8.40
N ASN A 85 14.66 12.24 8.75
CA ASN A 85 15.30 11.68 9.95
C ASN A 85 14.57 12.09 11.23
N GLU A 86 14.24 13.38 11.37
CA GLU A 86 13.48 13.89 12.52
C GLU A 86 12.03 13.33 12.57
N LEU A 87 11.35 13.21 11.45
CA LEU A 87 10.06 12.54 11.39
C LEU A 87 10.12 11.09 11.84
N GLN A 88 11.10 10.33 11.32
CA GLN A 88 11.30 8.94 11.72
C GLN A 88 11.56 8.83 13.22
N LYS A 89 12.44 9.65 13.75
CA LYS A 89 12.78 9.68 15.18
C LYS A 89 11.58 10.05 16.05
N THR A 90 10.80 11.06 15.65
CA THR A 90 9.67 11.57 16.44
C THR A 90 8.50 10.60 16.49
N TYR A 91 8.21 9.91 15.38
CA TYR A 91 6.98 9.15 15.23
C TYR A 91 7.17 7.64 15.10
N ALA A 92 8.41 7.11 15.15
CA ALA A 92 8.67 5.66 15.03
C ALA A 92 7.90 4.83 16.08
N ASP A 93 7.90 5.26 17.34
CA ASP A 93 7.20 4.57 18.43
C ASP A 93 5.68 4.62 18.28
N GLN A 94 5.17 5.62 17.56
CA GLN A 94 3.75 5.75 17.23
C GLN A 94 3.36 4.95 15.99
N GLY A 95 4.35 4.39 15.29
CA GLY A 95 4.14 3.48 14.17
C GLY A 95 4.37 4.07 12.79
N LEU A 96 5.06 5.23 12.66
CA LEU A 96 5.56 5.72 11.39
C LEU A 96 6.80 4.93 10.97
N VAL A 97 6.89 4.62 9.68
CA VAL A 97 8.10 4.14 9.01
C VAL A 97 8.33 4.99 7.77
N VAL A 98 9.47 5.67 7.72
CA VAL A 98 9.95 6.35 6.52
C VAL A 98 10.69 5.33 5.65
N ILE A 99 10.42 5.35 4.35
CA ILE A 99 11.01 4.48 3.33
C ILE A 99 11.58 5.35 2.23
N GLY A 100 12.88 5.32 2.05
CA GLY A 100 13.59 6.03 0.98
C GLY A 100 13.92 5.10 -0.19
N ILE A 101 13.62 5.53 -1.40
CA ILE A 101 13.96 4.81 -2.64
C ILE A 101 14.76 5.75 -3.54
N PRO A 102 16.09 5.63 -3.56
CA PRO A 102 16.96 6.42 -4.44
C PRO A 102 16.62 6.20 -5.92
N SER A 103 16.64 7.28 -6.70
CA SER A 103 16.41 7.20 -8.15
C SER A 103 17.19 8.25 -8.92
N ALA A 104 17.79 7.83 -10.02
CA ALA A 104 18.48 8.72 -10.97
C ALA A 104 17.56 9.24 -12.10
N ASP A 105 16.27 8.91 -12.09
CA ASP A 105 15.36 9.22 -13.19
C ASP A 105 15.01 10.72 -13.29
N PHE A 106 15.21 11.47 -12.21
CA PHE A 106 14.87 12.88 -12.11
C PHE A 106 16.18 13.69 -12.07
N GLY A 107 16.55 14.24 -13.23
CA GLY A 107 17.77 15.06 -13.38
C GLY A 107 19.10 14.31 -13.32
N GLY A 108 19.10 13.00 -13.09
CA GLY A 108 20.32 12.21 -12.91
C GLY A 108 21.04 12.48 -11.59
N GLU A 109 20.33 13.04 -10.60
CA GLU A 109 20.85 13.58 -9.33
C GLU A 109 21.08 12.49 -8.27
N GLU A 110 21.27 11.21 -8.67
CA GLU A 110 21.57 10.13 -7.74
C GLU A 110 22.88 9.41 -8.09
N LEU A 111 23.59 8.92 -7.07
CA LEU A 111 24.78 8.11 -7.21
C LEU A 111 24.46 6.77 -7.87
N LYS A 112 25.22 6.42 -8.92
CA LYS A 112 25.00 5.19 -9.69
C LYS A 112 25.72 3.98 -9.10
N ASP A 113 26.84 4.20 -8.41
CA ASP A 113 27.60 3.13 -7.78
C ASP A 113 26.91 2.65 -6.49
N PRO A 114 26.55 1.37 -6.33
CA PRO A 114 25.86 0.87 -5.14
C PRO A 114 26.65 1.03 -3.85
N ALA A 115 27.99 0.95 -3.89
CA ALA A 115 28.82 1.11 -2.71
C ALA A 115 28.88 2.57 -2.25
N ALA A 116 29.00 3.50 -3.20
CA ALA A 116 28.97 4.94 -2.92
C ALA A 116 27.57 5.37 -2.42
N LEU A 117 26.50 4.83 -3.00
CA LEU A 117 25.13 5.06 -2.56
C LEU A 117 24.92 4.62 -1.11
N ARG A 118 25.31 3.38 -0.79
CA ARG A 118 25.24 2.84 0.58
C ARG A 118 26.02 3.70 1.57
N LYS A 119 27.26 4.06 1.21
CA LYS A 119 28.11 4.92 2.03
C LYS A 119 27.45 6.27 2.28
N TYR A 120 26.91 6.91 1.24
CA TYR A 120 26.26 8.20 1.36
C TYR A 120 25.09 8.16 2.35
N TYR A 121 24.13 7.26 2.16
CA TYR A 121 22.93 7.23 3.01
C TYR A 121 23.24 6.81 4.45
N ARG A 122 24.22 5.92 4.68
CA ARG A 122 24.57 5.45 6.02
C ARG A 122 25.53 6.38 6.77
N GLU A 123 26.55 6.91 6.09
CA GLU A 123 27.67 7.58 6.73
C GLU A 123 27.66 9.11 6.54
N THR A 124 27.07 9.62 5.46
CA THR A 124 27.04 11.05 5.17
C THR A 124 25.68 11.65 5.55
N ALA A 125 24.60 11.09 5.03
CA ALA A 125 23.24 11.54 5.32
C ALA A 125 22.69 10.99 6.64
N HIS A 126 23.36 10.02 7.27
CA HIS A 126 22.98 9.40 8.54
C HIS A 126 21.50 8.99 8.57
N ALA A 127 20.97 8.45 7.43
CA ALA A 127 19.59 8.07 7.34
C ALA A 127 19.24 7.04 8.43
N ASN A 128 18.37 7.44 9.36
CA ASN A 128 17.89 6.60 10.46
C ASN A 128 16.58 5.86 10.09
N PHE A 129 16.24 5.85 8.81
CA PHE A 129 15.08 5.17 8.24
C PHE A 129 15.51 4.14 7.18
N GLN A 130 14.56 3.32 6.71
CA GLN A 130 14.84 2.29 5.72
C GLN A 130 15.11 2.92 4.35
N VAL A 131 16.32 2.71 3.83
CA VAL A 131 16.68 3.08 2.45
C VAL A 131 16.88 1.81 1.63
N PHE A 132 16.31 1.78 0.42
CA PHE A 132 16.44 0.71 -0.54
C PHE A 132 17.51 1.01 -1.60
N ALA A 133 17.80 0.03 -2.44
CA ALA A 133 18.69 0.21 -3.58
C ALA A 133 18.08 1.19 -4.60
N CYS A 134 18.95 1.82 -5.40
CA CYS A 134 18.53 2.69 -6.49
C CYS A 134 17.63 1.93 -7.48
N ALA A 135 16.51 2.54 -7.84
CA ALA A 135 15.53 1.95 -8.72
C ALA A 135 15.01 2.94 -9.77
N SER A 136 14.49 2.40 -10.87
CA SER A 136 13.75 3.21 -11.84
C SER A 136 12.31 3.40 -11.39
N LEU A 137 11.86 4.64 -11.33
CA LEU A 137 10.56 5.06 -10.82
C LEU A 137 9.65 5.63 -11.92
N ARG A 138 10.08 5.56 -13.16
CA ARG A 138 9.30 5.96 -14.35
C ARG A 138 9.73 5.20 -15.61
N GLY A 139 8.88 5.24 -16.64
CA GLY A 139 9.18 4.66 -17.95
C GLY A 139 9.11 3.14 -17.97
N VAL A 140 9.80 2.53 -18.96
CA VAL A 140 9.66 1.08 -19.25
C VAL A 140 10.22 0.19 -18.14
N ASN A 141 11.18 0.70 -17.37
CA ASN A 141 11.84 -0.03 -16.26
C ASN A 141 11.27 0.34 -14.88
N GLU A 142 10.19 1.09 -14.84
CA GLU A 142 9.54 1.49 -13.59
C GLU A 142 9.21 0.28 -12.72
N ILE A 143 9.63 0.32 -11.45
CA ILE A 143 9.32 -0.76 -10.51
C ILE A 143 7.81 -0.86 -10.24
N PRO A 144 7.28 -2.07 -10.03
CA PRO A 144 5.83 -2.30 -9.87
C PRO A 144 5.19 -1.51 -8.72
N LEU A 145 5.93 -1.23 -7.64
CA LEU A 145 5.45 -0.40 -6.53
C LEU A 145 5.11 1.02 -6.98
N TYR A 146 5.98 1.66 -7.76
CA TYR A 146 5.74 3.03 -8.20
C TYR A 146 4.62 3.11 -9.23
N ARG A 147 4.53 2.15 -10.13
CA ARG A 147 3.37 2.02 -11.02
C ARG A 147 2.05 1.90 -10.25
N PHE A 148 2.07 1.25 -9.08
CA PHE A 148 0.90 1.18 -8.20
C PHE A 148 0.65 2.53 -7.51
N LEU A 149 1.68 3.21 -7.00
CA LEU A 149 1.55 4.49 -6.29
C LEU A 149 1.10 5.63 -7.22
N THR A 150 1.46 5.58 -8.50
CA THR A 150 1.12 6.60 -9.51
C THR A 150 -0.17 6.31 -10.27
N ASP A 151 -0.73 5.08 -10.19
CA ASP A 151 -2.00 4.74 -10.85
C ASP A 151 -3.18 5.50 -10.20
N ALA A 152 -3.75 6.44 -10.93
CA ALA A 152 -4.88 7.26 -10.50
C ALA A 152 -6.12 6.44 -10.09
N LYS A 153 -6.24 5.18 -10.53
CA LYS A 153 -7.35 4.29 -10.15
C LYS A 153 -7.14 3.63 -8.79
N GLN A 154 -5.88 3.51 -8.35
CA GLN A 154 -5.50 2.79 -7.15
C GLN A 154 -5.09 3.73 -6.03
N SER A 155 -4.33 4.77 -6.34
CA SER A 155 -3.82 5.75 -5.39
C SER A 155 -4.37 7.15 -5.67
N LEU A 156 -4.41 7.97 -4.64
CA LEU A 156 -4.80 9.37 -4.74
C LEU A 156 -3.75 10.23 -4.02
N PRO A 157 -3.31 11.28 -4.65
CA PRO A 157 -3.46 11.63 -6.06
C PRO A 157 -2.55 10.77 -6.94
N GLY A 158 -3.08 10.29 -8.08
CA GLY A 158 -2.30 9.58 -9.09
C GLY A 158 -1.53 10.52 -10.02
N GLY A 159 -0.90 9.95 -11.05
CA GLY A 159 -0.16 10.67 -12.06
C GLY A 159 1.35 10.57 -11.90
N ASP A 160 2.08 10.99 -12.93
CA ASP A 160 3.53 10.89 -13.00
C ASP A 160 4.23 11.65 -11.88
N ILE A 161 5.37 11.14 -11.43
CA ILE A 161 6.25 11.85 -10.51
C ILE A 161 6.96 12.96 -11.28
N HIS A 162 6.90 14.17 -10.74
CA HIS A 162 7.48 15.34 -11.38
C HIS A 162 8.95 15.51 -11.05
N TRP A 163 9.36 15.26 -9.79
CA TRP A 163 10.72 15.49 -9.35
C TRP A 163 11.14 14.59 -8.18
N ASN A 164 12.42 14.71 -7.78
CA ASN A 164 12.95 14.09 -6.57
C ASN A 164 12.16 14.55 -5.33
N PHE A 165 12.19 13.77 -4.27
CA PHE A 165 11.51 14.03 -3.01
C PHE A 165 9.99 14.17 -3.11
N THR A 166 9.34 13.54 -4.10
CA THR A 166 7.90 13.26 -4.05
C THR A 166 7.63 12.22 -2.97
N LYS A 167 6.60 12.45 -2.15
CA LYS A 167 6.29 11.65 -0.97
C LYS A 167 4.90 11.05 -1.08
N PHE A 168 4.77 9.76 -0.73
CA PHE A 168 3.49 9.06 -0.64
C PHE A 168 3.24 8.64 0.80
N LEU A 169 2.18 9.14 1.41
CA LEU A 169 1.71 8.68 2.70
C LEU A 169 0.76 7.51 2.50
N VAL A 170 1.04 6.39 3.20
CA VAL A 170 0.33 5.12 3.03
C VAL A 170 -0.19 4.66 4.38
N ASP A 171 -1.46 4.27 4.44
CA ASP A 171 -2.11 3.84 5.68
C ASP A 171 -1.62 2.47 6.19
N ARG A 172 -2.09 2.11 7.38
CA ARG A 172 -1.76 0.82 8.01
C ARG A 172 -2.28 -0.40 7.25
N GLN A 173 -3.20 -0.21 6.31
CA GLN A 173 -3.73 -1.23 5.41
C GLN A 173 -2.93 -1.35 4.12
N GLY A 174 -1.96 -0.45 3.90
CA GLY A 174 -1.12 -0.41 2.72
C GLY A 174 -1.76 0.32 1.53
N LEU A 175 -2.72 1.19 1.80
CA LEU A 175 -3.39 2.01 0.79
C LEU A 175 -2.86 3.45 0.83
N PRO A 176 -2.55 4.04 -0.33
CA PRO A 176 -2.13 5.44 -0.39
C PRO A 176 -3.22 6.38 0.12
N LEU A 177 -2.84 7.31 1.03
CA LEU A 177 -3.68 8.35 1.61
C LEU A 177 -3.49 9.70 0.95
N ALA A 178 -2.24 10.08 0.70
CA ALA A 178 -1.88 11.38 0.16
C ALA A 178 -0.56 11.29 -0.60
N ARG A 179 -0.35 12.24 -1.49
CA ARG A 179 0.90 12.50 -2.18
C ARG A 179 1.29 13.96 -1.93
N TYR A 180 2.57 14.18 -1.77
CA TYR A 180 3.19 15.48 -1.56
C TYR A 180 4.32 15.67 -2.56
N GLU A 181 4.39 16.83 -3.16
CA GLU A 181 5.44 17.18 -4.11
C GLU A 181 6.70 17.67 -3.36
N VAL A 182 7.73 18.02 -4.12
CA VAL A 182 9.04 18.38 -3.55
C VAL A 182 9.01 19.62 -2.65
N ASP A 183 8.14 20.58 -2.96
CA ASP A 183 7.96 21.84 -2.23
C ASP A 183 7.19 21.69 -0.90
N GLU A 184 6.57 20.56 -0.67
CA GLU A 184 5.94 20.24 0.62
C GLU A 184 6.98 19.63 1.57
N ASP A 185 7.69 20.51 2.30
CA ASP A 185 8.82 20.11 3.14
C ASP A 185 8.37 19.29 4.37
N PRO A 186 9.01 18.13 4.64
CA PRO A 186 8.75 17.36 5.84
C PRO A 186 9.04 18.10 7.15
N ALA A 187 9.85 19.16 7.14
CA ALA A 187 10.12 20.01 8.30
C ALA A 187 8.95 20.92 8.67
N ASP A 188 8.00 21.14 7.77
CA ASP A 188 6.88 22.04 8.01
C ASP A 188 5.93 21.51 9.09
N VAL A 189 5.48 22.43 9.96
CA VAL A 189 4.50 22.12 11.01
C VAL A 189 3.23 21.47 10.43
N GLY A 190 2.77 21.94 9.26
CA GLY A 190 1.62 21.38 8.58
C GLY A 190 1.81 19.92 8.15
N PHE A 191 3.03 19.55 7.78
CA PHE A 191 3.37 18.17 7.46
C PHE A 191 3.33 17.28 8.69
N HIS A 192 3.89 17.74 9.83
CA HIS A 192 3.82 17.04 11.12
C HIS A 192 2.38 16.82 11.57
N VAL A 193 1.53 17.85 11.51
CA VAL A 193 0.08 17.74 11.83
C VAL A 193 -0.60 16.70 10.94
N THR A 194 -0.21 16.63 9.68
CA THR A 194 -0.75 15.62 8.75
C THR A 194 -0.34 14.20 9.16
N VAL A 195 0.93 13.99 9.51
CA VAL A 195 1.43 12.69 10.00
C VAL A 195 0.71 12.28 11.30
N GLU A 196 0.54 13.21 12.24
CA GLU A 196 -0.20 12.96 13.49
C GLU A 196 -1.65 12.57 13.24
N ASN A 197 -2.34 13.28 12.34
CA ASN A 197 -3.71 12.94 11.96
C ASN A 197 -3.81 11.57 11.29
N ALA A 198 -2.82 11.20 10.47
CA ALA A 198 -2.76 9.88 9.84
C ALA A 198 -2.51 8.78 10.88
N LEU A 199 -1.58 8.99 11.82
CA LEU A 199 -1.29 8.08 12.93
C LEU A 199 -2.52 7.86 13.80
N ALA A 200 -3.30 8.92 14.06
CA ALA A 200 -4.54 8.88 14.81
C ALA A 200 -5.74 8.29 14.01
N GLY A 201 -5.55 7.94 12.73
CA GLY A 201 -6.61 7.45 11.84
C GLY A 201 -7.65 8.51 11.46
N LYS A 202 -7.32 9.80 11.65
CA LYS A 202 -8.21 10.94 11.36
C LYS A 202 -8.04 11.47 9.93
N LEU A 203 -6.92 11.15 9.26
CA LEU A 203 -6.69 11.59 7.89
C LEU A 203 -7.56 10.78 6.93
N LYS A 204 -8.49 11.46 6.27
CA LYS A 204 -9.28 10.88 5.17
C LYS A 204 -8.50 11.02 3.87
N LYS A 205 -8.66 10.05 2.99
CA LYS A 205 -8.08 10.06 1.65
C LYS A 205 -8.37 11.39 0.95
N LYS A 206 -7.30 12.12 0.57
CA LYS A 206 -7.41 13.42 -0.10
C LYS A 206 -7.77 13.18 -1.57
N VAL A 207 -9.04 13.35 -1.92
CA VAL A 207 -9.47 13.40 -3.32
C VAL A 207 -9.12 14.79 -3.84
N GLN A 208 -8.15 14.91 -4.75
CA GLN A 208 -8.01 16.16 -5.51
C GLN A 208 -9.22 16.28 -6.43
N SER A 209 -10.07 17.28 -6.18
CA SER A 209 -10.99 17.77 -7.21
C SER A 209 -10.10 18.28 -8.35
N ALA A 210 -10.30 17.75 -9.56
CA ALA A 210 -9.70 18.32 -10.75
C ALA A 210 -10.02 19.81 -10.75
N LYS A 211 -8.98 20.67 -10.70
CA LYS A 211 -9.13 22.09 -10.95
C LYS A 211 -9.60 22.18 -12.39
N GLY A 212 -10.89 22.51 -12.56
CA GLY A 212 -11.42 22.82 -13.87
C GLY A 212 -10.63 24.01 -14.40
N ASP A 213 -10.09 23.86 -15.59
CA ASP A 213 -9.60 24.94 -16.40
C ASP A 213 -10.80 25.86 -16.68
N GLU A 214 -10.98 26.88 -15.86
CA GLU A 214 -11.78 28.04 -16.25
C GLU A 214 -10.95 28.80 -17.27
N ALA A 215 -11.17 28.44 -18.53
CA ALA A 215 -10.81 29.28 -19.66
C ALA A 215 -11.61 30.61 -19.49
N GLY A 216 -10.91 31.64 -19.05
CA GLY A 216 -11.39 33.01 -19.12
C GLY A 216 -11.67 33.36 -20.56
N GLY A 217 -12.93 33.42 -20.94
CA GLY A 217 -13.37 34.10 -22.14
C GLY A 217 -13.27 35.59 -21.93
N ASP A 218 -12.22 36.19 -22.42
CA ASP A 218 -12.14 37.64 -22.63
C ASP A 218 -13.09 37.99 -23.79
N ASP A 219 -14.25 38.47 -23.44
CA ASP A 219 -15.20 39.06 -24.38
C ASP A 219 -14.89 40.58 -24.45
N ASP A 220 -13.90 40.92 -25.29
CA ASP A 220 -13.67 42.33 -25.71
C ASP A 220 -14.75 42.71 -26.73
N SER A 221 -15.86 43.23 -26.27
CA SER A 221 -16.77 44.00 -27.10
C SER A 221 -16.36 45.48 -27.06
N ASP A 222 -15.52 45.86 -28.02
CA ASP A 222 -15.41 47.23 -28.47
C ASP A 222 -16.74 47.67 -29.11
N ASP A 223 -17.43 48.60 -28.52
CA ASP A 223 -18.44 49.41 -29.19
C ASP A 223 -17.99 50.87 -29.15
N ASP A 224 -17.71 51.36 -30.35
CA ASP A 224 -17.53 52.73 -30.75
C ASP A 224 -18.76 53.61 -30.37
N GLU A 225 -18.48 54.80 -29.79
CA GLU A 225 -18.94 56.13 -30.23
C GLU A 225 -18.17 57.26 -29.52
#